data_8b22b29485fbfdd325389802dc5beeb4
#
_entry.id   8b22b29485fbfdd325389802dc5beeb4
#
_cell.length_a   1.000
_cell.length_b   1.000
_cell.length_c   1.000
_cell.angle_alpha   90.00
_cell.angle_beta   90.00
_cell.angle_gamma   90.00
#
_symmetry.space_group_name_H-M   'P 1'
#
loop_
_entity.id
_entity.type
_entity.pdbx_description
1 polymer ?
#
loop_
_entity_poly.entity_id
_entity_poly.type
_entity_poly.pdbx_seq_one_letter_code
_entity_poly.pdbx_strand_id
1 'polypeptide(L)'
;MQVENYTIPQMVDDVRAGKMTRAQLVETLTAMGISSTGADIVALAASRSVTTQPIAHVNARENEAIQLRLHDRHLEDRNERNVSALNEDYAEDAVVEDSMYPDLFVGRAAISARIGSGMAALPSLRVEMTNRLAHGNQVTVEWIASGLYTGGFPNLPATGRSFSIPGVTVVVRHQGKIVRESIYYDMEEVRHQLG
;
A
#
# COMPACT_ATOMS: atom_id res chain seq x y z
N MET A 1 -15.01 -14.85 32.45
CA MET A 1 -13.58 -14.62 32.16
C MET A 1 -13.43 -13.11 32.00
N GLN A 2 -12.69 -12.45 32.93
CA GLN A 2 -12.62 -10.99 32.98
C GLN A 2 -11.86 -10.46 31.77
N VAL A 3 -12.52 -9.63 30.95
CA VAL A 3 -11.98 -8.99 29.75
C VAL A 3 -11.25 -7.67 30.10
N GLU A 4 -10.94 -7.48 31.38
CA GLU A 4 -10.28 -6.26 31.86
C GLU A 4 -8.78 -6.30 31.51
N ASN A 5 -8.36 -5.41 30.62
CA ASN A 5 -6.99 -5.07 30.22
C ASN A 5 -6.32 -5.87 29.08
N TYR A 6 -7.07 -6.50 28.20
CA TYR A 6 -6.45 -7.15 27.03
C TYR A 6 -6.24 -6.14 25.89
N THR A 7 -5.00 -5.83 25.60
CA THR A 7 -4.66 -4.84 24.56
C THR A 7 -4.60 -5.47 23.17
N ILE A 8 -4.85 -4.69 22.12
CA ILE A 8 -4.76 -5.17 20.73
C ILE A 8 -3.40 -5.81 20.41
N PRO A 9 -2.24 -5.24 20.80
CA PRO A 9 -0.95 -5.90 20.63
C PRO A 9 -0.86 -7.29 21.26
N GLN A 10 -1.37 -7.45 22.49
CA GLN A 10 -1.38 -8.76 23.17
C GLN A 10 -2.24 -9.79 22.43
N MET A 11 -3.40 -9.39 21.91
CA MET A 11 -4.26 -10.26 21.10
C MET A 11 -3.56 -10.69 19.81
N VAL A 12 -2.87 -9.78 19.14
CA VAL A 12 -2.07 -10.07 17.93
C VAL A 12 -0.96 -11.07 18.24
N ASP A 13 -0.25 -10.90 19.37
CA ASP A 13 0.80 -11.81 19.77
C ASP A 13 0.26 -13.20 20.15
N ASP A 14 -0.94 -13.28 20.75
CA ASP A 14 -1.59 -14.54 21.05
C ASP A 14 -2.11 -15.27 19.80
N VAL A 15 -2.53 -14.56 18.75
CA VAL A 15 -2.81 -15.19 17.45
C VAL A 15 -1.53 -15.76 16.85
N ARG A 16 -0.43 -15.03 16.88
CA ARG A 16 0.89 -15.48 16.41
C ARG A 16 1.42 -16.68 17.19
N ALA A 17 1.14 -16.71 18.49
CA ALA A 17 1.50 -17.82 19.38
C ALA A 17 0.54 -19.03 19.31
N GLY A 18 -0.51 -18.97 18.49
CA GLY A 18 -1.54 -20.01 18.38
C GLY A 18 -2.47 -20.14 19.61
N LYS A 19 -2.43 -19.17 20.52
CA LYS A 19 -3.28 -19.14 21.73
C LYS A 19 -4.67 -18.55 21.46
N MET A 20 -4.81 -17.79 20.38
CA MET A 20 -6.06 -17.20 19.91
C MET A 20 -6.23 -17.48 18.43
N THR A 21 -7.43 -17.82 17.98
CA THR A 21 -7.72 -17.96 16.55
C THR A 21 -8.01 -16.61 15.91
N ARG A 22 -7.84 -16.52 14.60
CA ARG A 22 -8.22 -15.31 13.82
C ARG A 22 -9.68 -14.92 14.04
N ALA A 23 -10.59 -15.90 14.03
CA ALA A 23 -12.02 -15.65 14.25
C ALA A 23 -12.30 -15.04 15.63
N GLN A 24 -11.65 -15.56 16.68
CA GLN A 24 -11.75 -15.02 18.02
C GLN A 24 -11.21 -13.59 18.12
N LEU A 25 -10.11 -13.28 17.42
CA LEU A 25 -9.58 -11.92 17.36
C LEU A 25 -10.58 -10.96 16.73
N VAL A 26 -11.15 -11.31 15.55
CA VAL A 26 -12.17 -10.49 14.87
C VAL A 26 -13.39 -10.26 15.75
N GLU A 27 -13.91 -11.30 16.39
CA GLU A 27 -15.05 -11.21 17.30
C GLU A 27 -14.77 -10.27 18.48
N THR A 28 -13.59 -10.41 19.11
CA THR A 28 -13.18 -9.57 20.24
C THR A 28 -13.02 -8.11 19.83
N LEU A 29 -12.35 -7.84 18.72
CA LEU A 29 -12.16 -6.47 18.21
C LEU A 29 -13.49 -5.81 17.83
N THR A 30 -14.41 -6.57 17.25
CA THR A 30 -15.75 -6.09 16.92
C THR A 30 -16.56 -5.78 18.19
N ALA A 31 -16.46 -6.61 19.21
CA ALA A 31 -17.08 -6.37 20.53
C ALA A 31 -16.50 -5.11 21.22
N MET A 32 -15.24 -4.76 20.94
CA MET A 32 -14.60 -3.52 21.41
C MET A 32 -14.98 -2.28 20.58
N GLY A 33 -15.87 -2.41 19.59
CA GLY A 33 -16.36 -1.29 18.76
C GLY A 33 -15.51 -1.02 17.50
N ILE A 34 -14.56 -1.89 17.16
CA ILE A 34 -13.83 -1.79 15.90
C ILE A 34 -14.73 -2.32 14.77
N SER A 35 -14.80 -1.61 13.66
CA SER A 35 -15.58 -2.07 12.50
C SER A 35 -15.12 -3.47 12.04
N SER A 36 -16.03 -4.26 11.50
CA SER A 36 -15.71 -5.61 10.99
C SER A 36 -14.53 -5.59 10.00
N THR A 37 -14.50 -4.62 9.10
CA THR A 37 -13.40 -4.42 8.15
C THR A 37 -12.08 -4.12 8.87
N GLY A 38 -12.08 -3.26 9.88
CA GLY A 38 -10.90 -2.96 10.71
C GLY A 38 -10.40 -4.17 11.47
N ALA A 39 -11.32 -4.94 12.06
CA ALA A 39 -11.02 -6.17 12.78
C ALA A 39 -10.40 -7.24 11.86
N ASP A 40 -10.93 -7.39 10.63
CA ASP A 40 -10.38 -8.30 9.62
C ASP A 40 -8.97 -7.93 9.18
N ILE A 41 -8.68 -6.64 9.02
CA ILE A 41 -7.34 -6.14 8.67
C ILE A 41 -6.33 -6.49 9.78
N VAL A 42 -6.68 -6.24 11.04
CA VAL A 42 -5.83 -6.57 12.19
C VAL A 42 -5.61 -8.09 12.28
N ALA A 43 -6.66 -8.88 12.10
CA ALA A 43 -6.59 -10.33 12.15
C ALA A 43 -5.77 -10.92 10.99
N LEU A 44 -5.85 -10.34 9.80
CA LEU A 44 -5.01 -10.71 8.65
C LEU A 44 -3.53 -10.41 8.92
N ALA A 45 -3.24 -9.23 9.48
CA ALA A 45 -1.88 -8.86 9.87
C ALA A 45 -1.32 -9.77 10.99
N ALA A 46 -2.16 -10.16 11.95
CA ALA A 46 -1.80 -11.08 13.04
C ALA A 46 -1.48 -12.50 12.53
N SER A 47 -2.23 -12.99 11.54
CA SER A 47 -2.11 -14.35 11.00
C SER A 47 -0.91 -14.54 10.07
N ARG A 48 -0.29 -13.45 9.61
CA ARG A 48 0.96 -13.52 8.84
C ARG A 48 2.12 -13.79 9.81
N SER A 49 2.41 -15.07 10.04
CA SER A 49 3.68 -15.48 10.64
C SER A 49 4.78 -14.92 9.77
N VAL A 50 5.53 -13.94 10.29
CA VAL A 50 6.84 -13.63 9.75
C VAL A 50 7.70 -14.86 10.06
N THR A 51 7.73 -15.81 9.13
CA THR A 51 8.69 -16.89 9.19
C THR A 51 10.05 -16.24 8.99
N THR A 52 10.70 -15.89 10.08
CA THR A 52 12.12 -15.55 10.09
C THR A 52 12.88 -16.83 9.79
N GLN A 53 12.94 -17.21 8.51
CA GLN A 53 14.04 -18.07 8.07
C GLN A 53 15.33 -17.26 8.22
N PRO A 54 16.41 -17.85 8.76
CA PRO A 54 17.69 -17.18 8.76
C PRO A 54 18.14 -17.04 7.30
N ILE A 55 17.80 -15.91 6.69
CA ILE A 55 18.40 -15.48 5.43
C ILE A 55 19.88 -15.27 5.75
N ALA A 56 20.74 -15.94 5.00
CA ALA A 56 22.18 -15.67 5.02
C ALA A 56 22.39 -14.17 5.15
N HIS A 57 23.23 -13.73 6.08
CA HIS A 57 23.45 -12.36 6.51
C HIS A 57 23.73 -11.42 5.32
N VAL A 58 22.74 -11.09 4.55
CA VAL A 58 22.75 -9.88 3.74
C VAL A 58 22.75 -8.74 4.78
N ASN A 59 23.84 -8.00 4.81
CA ASN A 59 23.96 -6.85 5.69
C ASN A 59 22.66 -6.01 5.56
N ALA A 60 22.02 -5.66 6.67
CA ALA A 60 20.75 -4.93 6.65
C ALA A 60 20.80 -3.71 5.72
N ARG A 61 21.93 -3.00 5.70
CA ARG A 61 22.18 -1.87 4.79
C ARG A 61 22.19 -2.27 3.31
N GLU A 62 22.67 -3.46 2.99
CA GLU A 62 22.68 -3.96 1.61
C GLU A 62 21.26 -4.30 1.15
N ASN A 63 20.45 -4.91 2.02
CA ASN A 63 19.04 -5.15 1.75
C ASN A 63 18.28 -3.84 1.54
N GLU A 64 18.45 -2.86 2.40
CA GLU A 64 17.83 -1.54 2.27
C GLU A 64 18.21 -0.84 0.96
N ALA A 65 19.48 -0.91 0.56
CA ALA A 65 19.93 -0.38 -0.72
C ALA A 65 19.30 -1.11 -1.92
N ILE A 66 19.07 -2.42 -1.82
CA ILE A 66 18.34 -3.20 -2.83
C ILE A 66 16.88 -2.72 -2.91
N GLN A 67 16.20 -2.56 -1.77
CA GLN A 67 14.82 -2.10 -1.72
C GLN A 67 14.66 -0.70 -2.35
N LEU A 68 15.57 0.21 -2.07
CA LEU A 68 15.58 1.54 -2.68
C LEU A 68 15.73 1.46 -4.21
N ARG A 69 16.68 0.67 -4.73
CA ARG A 69 16.86 0.51 -6.18
C ARG A 69 15.66 -0.12 -6.87
N LEU A 70 15.00 -1.09 -6.23
CA LEU A 70 13.77 -1.70 -6.76
C LEU A 70 12.65 -0.65 -6.83
N HIS A 71 12.55 0.22 -5.83
CA HIS A 71 11.54 1.27 -5.84
C HIS A 71 11.85 2.37 -6.87
N ASP A 72 13.12 2.75 -7.04
CA ASP A 72 13.54 3.70 -8.08
C ASP A 72 13.10 3.22 -9.46
N ARG A 73 13.37 1.95 -9.80
CA ARG A 73 12.93 1.35 -11.05
C ARG A 73 11.41 1.35 -11.19
N HIS A 74 10.67 1.00 -10.13
CA HIS A 74 9.21 1.05 -10.14
C HIS A 74 8.69 2.46 -10.49
N LEU A 75 9.32 3.50 -9.95
CA LEU A 75 8.95 4.89 -10.22
C LEU A 75 9.34 5.32 -11.64
N GLU A 76 10.48 4.87 -12.16
CA GLU A 76 10.88 5.05 -13.55
C GLU A 76 9.85 4.41 -14.50
N ASP A 77 9.50 3.14 -14.30
CA ASP A 77 8.49 2.42 -15.07
C ASP A 77 7.12 3.12 -15.04
N ARG A 78 6.74 3.71 -13.89
CA ARG A 78 5.52 4.51 -13.76
C ARG A 78 5.58 5.77 -14.62
N ASN A 79 6.66 6.52 -14.56
CA ASN A 79 6.86 7.75 -15.32
C ASN A 79 7.00 7.47 -16.83
N GLU A 80 7.55 6.33 -17.21
CA GLU A 80 7.66 5.86 -18.60
C GLU A 80 6.39 5.17 -19.09
N ARG A 81 5.39 4.98 -18.21
CA ARG A 81 4.11 4.33 -18.50
C ARG A 81 4.28 2.85 -18.92
N ASN A 82 5.30 2.20 -18.41
CA ASN A 82 5.61 0.80 -18.69
C ASN A 82 4.70 -0.14 -17.85
N VAL A 83 3.46 -0.31 -18.31
CA VAL A 83 2.42 -1.08 -17.60
C VAL A 83 2.86 -2.52 -17.36
N SER A 84 3.57 -3.13 -18.30
CA SER A 84 4.03 -4.54 -18.17
C SER A 84 5.00 -4.68 -16.99
N ALA A 85 6.03 -3.84 -16.94
CA ALA A 85 7.02 -3.86 -15.87
C ALA A 85 6.37 -3.56 -14.50
N LEU A 86 5.47 -2.57 -14.45
CA LEU A 86 4.71 -2.26 -13.22
C LEU A 86 3.91 -3.47 -12.74
N ASN A 87 3.21 -4.17 -13.64
CA ASN A 87 2.43 -5.36 -13.28
C ASN A 87 3.31 -6.50 -12.77
N GLU A 88 4.47 -6.70 -13.39
CA GLU A 88 5.41 -7.72 -12.97
C GLU A 88 6.04 -7.45 -11.61
N ASP A 89 6.09 -6.20 -11.16
CA ASP A 89 6.65 -5.83 -9.87
C ASP A 89 5.78 -6.27 -8.69
N TYR A 90 4.48 -6.51 -8.89
CA TYR A 90 3.58 -6.99 -7.84
C TYR A 90 3.55 -8.52 -7.74
N ALA A 91 3.40 -9.02 -6.51
CA ALA A 91 3.07 -10.42 -6.24
C ALA A 91 1.64 -10.74 -6.73
N GLU A 92 1.33 -12.02 -6.97
CA GLU A 92 0.00 -12.45 -7.44
C GLU A 92 -1.12 -12.08 -6.45
N ASP A 93 -0.82 -12.14 -5.15
CA ASP A 93 -1.73 -11.87 -4.03
C ASP A 93 -1.50 -10.49 -3.40
N ALA A 94 -0.81 -9.58 -4.10
CA ALA A 94 -0.52 -8.25 -3.59
C ALA A 94 -1.78 -7.47 -3.24
N VAL A 95 -1.65 -6.54 -2.29
CA VAL A 95 -2.73 -5.64 -1.86
C VAL A 95 -2.29 -4.20 -2.03
N VAL A 96 -3.12 -3.40 -2.69
CA VAL A 96 -2.91 -1.95 -2.82
C VAL A 96 -4.07 -1.20 -2.17
N GLU A 97 -3.72 -0.23 -1.34
CA GLU A 97 -4.58 0.77 -0.76
C GLU A 97 -4.28 2.13 -1.40
N ASP A 98 -5.30 2.86 -1.80
CA ASP A 98 -5.13 4.17 -2.42
C ASP A 98 -6.25 5.09 -1.93
N SER A 99 -5.89 6.27 -1.39
CA SER A 99 -6.82 7.24 -0.81
C SER A 99 -7.94 7.69 -1.76
N MET A 100 -7.78 7.51 -3.08
CA MET A 100 -8.80 7.79 -4.08
C MET A 100 -9.99 6.83 -4.01
N TYR A 101 -9.80 5.61 -3.53
CA TYR A 101 -10.77 4.53 -3.62
C TYR A 101 -11.16 4.03 -2.24
N PRO A 102 -12.45 3.74 -2.01
CA PRO A 102 -12.91 3.21 -0.72
C PRO A 102 -12.48 1.76 -0.47
N ASP A 103 -12.22 1.00 -1.54
CA ASP A 103 -11.91 -0.42 -1.49
C ASP A 103 -10.44 -0.71 -1.78
N LEU A 104 -9.94 -1.81 -1.23
CA LEU A 104 -8.61 -2.32 -1.52
C LEU A 104 -8.57 -3.01 -2.89
N PHE A 105 -7.47 -2.87 -3.61
CA PHE A 105 -7.17 -3.67 -4.79
C PHE A 105 -6.43 -4.93 -4.38
N VAL A 106 -7.06 -6.08 -4.48
CA VAL A 106 -6.52 -7.37 -4.06
C VAL A 106 -6.19 -8.21 -5.29
N GLY A 107 -4.93 -8.62 -5.38
CA GLY A 107 -4.40 -9.42 -6.46
C GLY A 107 -3.96 -8.60 -7.68
N ARG A 108 -2.97 -9.15 -8.40
CA ARG A 108 -2.30 -8.48 -9.53
C ARG A 108 -3.28 -8.01 -10.61
N ALA A 109 -4.34 -8.77 -10.92
CA ALA A 109 -5.31 -8.40 -11.94
C ALA A 109 -6.07 -7.10 -11.59
N ALA A 110 -6.53 -6.95 -10.34
CA ALA A 110 -7.20 -5.75 -9.87
C ALA A 110 -6.24 -4.54 -9.85
N ILE A 111 -4.99 -4.76 -9.41
CA ILE A 111 -3.94 -3.74 -9.41
C ILE A 111 -3.60 -3.28 -10.82
N SER A 112 -3.50 -4.21 -11.77
CA SER A 112 -3.27 -3.91 -13.18
C SER A 112 -4.38 -3.04 -13.77
N ALA A 113 -5.64 -3.38 -13.50
CA ALA A 113 -6.78 -2.59 -13.94
C ALA A 113 -6.74 -1.16 -13.37
N ARG A 114 -6.40 -1.01 -12.06
CA ARG A 114 -6.21 0.30 -11.42
C ARG A 114 -5.09 1.10 -12.10
N ILE A 115 -3.93 0.48 -12.36
CA ILE A 115 -2.81 1.15 -13.04
C ILE A 115 -3.24 1.65 -14.42
N GLY A 116 -3.90 0.81 -15.22
CA GLY A 116 -4.41 1.18 -16.54
C GLY A 116 -5.41 2.34 -16.49
N SER A 117 -6.37 2.29 -15.57
CA SER A 117 -7.35 3.37 -15.36
C SER A 117 -6.68 4.68 -14.93
N GLY A 118 -5.72 4.62 -14.00
CA GLY A 118 -4.98 5.79 -13.56
C GLY A 118 -4.15 6.41 -14.69
N MET A 119 -3.50 5.59 -15.52
CA MET A 119 -2.77 6.08 -16.69
C MET A 119 -3.69 6.71 -17.74
N ALA A 120 -4.89 6.19 -17.93
CA ALA A 120 -5.87 6.77 -18.84
C ALA A 120 -6.38 8.13 -18.30
N ALA A 121 -6.66 8.21 -17.00
CA ALA A 121 -7.14 9.43 -16.36
C ALA A 121 -6.09 10.55 -16.31
N LEU A 122 -4.81 10.19 -16.25
CA LEU A 122 -3.67 11.08 -16.09
C LEU A 122 -2.63 10.86 -17.21
N PRO A 123 -2.90 11.30 -18.45
CA PRO A 123 -2.04 11.01 -19.60
C PRO A 123 -0.64 11.61 -19.51
N SER A 124 -0.48 12.69 -18.75
CA SER A 124 0.80 13.39 -18.51
C SER A 124 1.29 13.27 -17.09
N LEU A 125 0.86 12.25 -16.35
CA LEU A 125 1.31 12.03 -14.96
C LEU A 125 2.82 11.96 -14.89
N ARG A 126 3.39 12.75 -14.01
CA ARG A 126 4.77 12.66 -13.57
C ARG A 126 4.81 12.63 -12.05
N VAL A 127 5.54 11.68 -11.52
CA VAL A 127 5.80 11.54 -10.09
C VAL A 127 7.27 11.84 -9.84
N GLU A 128 7.52 12.85 -9.03
CA GLU A 128 8.86 13.25 -8.63
C GLU A 128 9.05 12.89 -7.16
N MET A 129 10.07 12.09 -6.87
CA MET A 129 10.41 11.68 -5.51
C MET A 129 11.17 12.81 -4.82
N THR A 130 10.70 13.24 -3.65
CA THR A 130 11.31 14.29 -2.85
C THR A 130 12.16 13.76 -1.69
N ASN A 131 11.76 12.61 -1.14
CA ASN A 131 12.49 11.93 -0.06
C ASN A 131 12.17 10.44 -0.05
N ARG A 132 13.06 9.62 0.51
CA ARG A 132 12.81 8.19 0.69
C ARG A 132 13.65 7.59 1.81
N LEU A 133 13.13 6.55 2.41
CA LEU A 133 13.88 5.73 3.35
C LEU A 133 13.47 4.26 3.19
N ALA A 134 14.39 3.36 3.51
CA ALA A 134 14.11 1.94 3.61
C ALA A 134 14.47 1.43 5.00
N HIS A 135 13.67 0.48 5.49
CA HIS A 135 13.97 -0.30 6.68
C HIS A 135 13.52 -1.75 6.48
N GLY A 136 14.46 -2.66 6.54
CA GLY A 136 14.20 -4.07 6.23
C GLY A 136 13.70 -4.25 4.79
N ASN A 137 12.47 -4.70 4.63
CA ASN A 137 11.80 -4.93 3.35
C ASN A 137 10.75 -3.85 3.00
N GLN A 138 10.71 -2.77 3.78
CA GLN A 138 9.80 -1.65 3.58
C GLN A 138 10.54 -0.44 3.01
N VAL A 139 9.90 0.24 2.07
CA VAL A 139 10.32 1.55 1.55
C VAL A 139 9.19 2.53 1.80
N THR A 140 9.52 3.71 2.31
CA THR A 140 8.60 4.84 2.42
C THR A 140 9.15 5.97 1.54
N VAL A 141 8.29 6.55 0.72
CA VAL A 141 8.65 7.57 -0.28
C VAL A 141 7.71 8.74 -0.17
N GLU A 142 8.27 9.94 -0.05
CA GLU A 142 7.55 11.19 -0.25
C GLU A 142 7.73 11.63 -1.70
N TRP A 143 6.66 12.12 -2.31
CA TRP A 143 6.66 12.50 -3.71
C TRP A 143 5.71 13.67 -4.00
N ILE A 144 5.91 14.30 -5.15
CA ILE A 144 4.98 15.23 -5.77
C ILE A 144 4.50 14.59 -7.07
N ALA A 145 3.19 14.40 -7.19
CA ALA A 145 2.55 13.98 -8.44
C ALA A 145 1.95 15.20 -9.13
N SER A 146 2.25 15.36 -10.41
CA SER A 146 1.73 16.44 -11.24
C SER A 146 1.28 15.91 -12.60
N GLY A 147 0.38 16.64 -13.24
CA GLY A 147 -0.11 16.26 -14.56
C GLY A 147 -1.41 16.94 -14.95
N LEU A 148 -2.01 16.45 -16.03
CA LEU A 148 -3.32 16.85 -16.53
C LEU A 148 -4.32 15.75 -16.18
N TYR A 149 -5.46 16.13 -15.60
CA TYR A 149 -6.56 15.21 -15.33
C TYR A 149 -7.59 15.28 -16.46
N THR A 150 -7.84 14.14 -17.11
CA THR A 150 -8.80 14.05 -18.23
C THR A 150 -10.10 13.34 -17.88
N GLY A 151 -10.26 12.89 -16.63
CA GLY A 151 -11.45 12.20 -16.15
C GLY A 151 -11.21 10.70 -15.89
N GLY A 152 -12.17 10.05 -15.26
CA GLY A 152 -12.15 8.61 -14.99
C GLY A 152 -11.96 8.22 -13.52
N PHE A 153 -11.72 9.17 -12.60
CA PHE A 153 -11.69 8.88 -11.17
C PHE A 153 -13.08 8.95 -10.54
N PRO A 154 -13.35 8.16 -9.50
CA PRO A 154 -14.63 8.18 -8.81
C PRO A 154 -14.95 9.58 -8.25
N ASN A 155 -16.16 10.04 -8.49
CA ASN A 155 -16.70 11.31 -7.93
C ASN A 155 -15.89 12.57 -8.29
N LEU A 156 -15.07 12.54 -9.34
CA LEU A 156 -14.35 13.69 -9.89
C LEU A 156 -14.77 13.93 -11.35
N PRO A 157 -15.30 15.11 -11.70
CA PRO A 157 -15.68 15.43 -13.08
C PRO A 157 -14.43 15.56 -13.95
N ALA A 158 -14.55 15.25 -15.25
CA ALA A 158 -13.48 15.45 -16.23
C ALA A 158 -13.32 16.94 -16.51
N THR A 159 -12.33 17.60 -15.92
CA THR A 159 -12.16 19.06 -15.99
C THR A 159 -11.06 19.51 -16.93
N GLY A 160 -10.14 18.64 -17.31
CA GLY A 160 -8.96 19.03 -18.09
C GLY A 160 -8.00 19.94 -17.34
N ARG A 161 -8.09 19.99 -16.01
CA ARG A 161 -7.21 20.84 -15.16
C ARG A 161 -5.89 20.14 -14.86
N SER A 162 -4.86 20.94 -14.70
CA SER A 162 -3.58 20.50 -14.16
C SER A 162 -3.64 20.43 -12.64
N PHE A 163 -2.84 19.53 -12.06
CA PHE A 163 -2.69 19.38 -10.61
C PHE A 163 -1.23 19.21 -10.23
N SER A 164 -0.93 19.50 -8.98
CA SER A 164 0.34 19.18 -8.32
C SER A 164 0.07 18.92 -6.84
N ILE A 165 0.19 17.66 -6.40
CA ILE A 165 -0.12 17.23 -5.04
C ILE A 165 1.05 16.47 -4.43
N PRO A 166 1.37 16.72 -3.16
CA PRO A 166 2.28 15.87 -2.40
C PRO A 166 1.58 14.60 -1.92
N GLY A 167 2.37 13.57 -1.71
CA GLY A 167 1.88 12.34 -1.11
C GLY A 167 2.99 11.47 -0.57
N VAL A 168 2.58 10.36 0.03
CA VAL A 168 3.46 9.33 0.59
C VAL A 168 3.01 7.98 0.11
N THR A 169 3.96 7.15 -0.29
CA THR A 169 3.75 5.73 -0.56
C THR A 169 4.57 4.90 0.41
N VAL A 170 3.94 3.87 0.97
CA VAL A 170 4.60 2.83 1.77
C VAL A 170 4.51 1.53 1.00
N VAL A 171 5.67 0.95 0.67
CA VAL A 171 5.79 -0.30 -0.08
C VAL A 171 6.44 -1.36 0.78
N VAL A 172 5.86 -2.56 0.82
CA VAL A 172 6.46 -3.75 1.43
C VAL A 172 6.72 -4.77 0.33
N ARG A 173 7.97 -5.27 0.27
CA ARG A 173 8.37 -6.29 -0.72
C ARG A 173 8.69 -7.62 -0.03
N HIS A 174 8.40 -8.70 -0.75
CA HIS A 174 8.85 -10.04 -0.40
C HIS A 174 9.44 -10.70 -1.64
N GLN A 175 10.63 -11.24 -1.54
CA GLN A 175 11.37 -11.84 -2.68
C GLN A 175 11.42 -10.92 -3.92
N GLY A 176 11.64 -9.62 -3.70
CA GLY A 176 11.74 -8.62 -4.76
C GLY A 176 10.39 -8.11 -5.29
N LYS A 177 9.25 -8.74 -4.97
CA LYS A 177 7.92 -8.34 -5.42
C LYS A 177 7.20 -7.50 -4.38
N ILE A 178 6.40 -6.53 -4.82
CA ILE A 178 5.50 -5.76 -3.94
C ILE A 178 4.39 -6.70 -3.48
N VAL A 179 4.27 -6.88 -2.17
CA VAL A 179 3.17 -7.62 -1.53
C VAL A 179 2.13 -6.68 -0.94
N ARG A 180 2.54 -5.45 -0.62
CA ARG A 180 1.64 -4.40 -0.15
C ARG A 180 2.15 -3.04 -0.61
N GLU A 181 1.23 -2.19 -1.04
CA GLU A 181 1.45 -0.77 -1.30
C GLU A 181 0.32 0.04 -0.67
N SER A 182 0.64 1.11 0.04
CA SER A 182 -0.34 2.06 0.58
C SER A 182 0.03 3.47 0.13
N ILE A 183 -0.92 4.16 -0.52
CA ILE A 183 -0.73 5.44 -1.19
C ILE A 183 -1.63 6.46 -0.51
N TYR A 184 -1.02 7.47 0.10
CA TYR A 184 -1.71 8.49 0.88
C TYR A 184 -1.43 9.88 0.32
N TYR A 185 -2.47 10.65 0.14
CA TYR A 185 -2.45 12.06 -0.25
C TYR A 185 -3.75 12.74 0.17
N ASP A 186 -3.75 14.07 0.18
CA ASP A 186 -4.90 14.85 0.59
C ASP A 186 -5.96 14.87 -0.52
N MET A 187 -7.07 14.17 -0.29
CA MET A 187 -8.20 14.12 -1.23
C MET A 187 -8.98 15.43 -1.31
N GLU A 188 -8.94 16.27 -0.28
CA GLU A 188 -9.57 17.59 -0.34
C GLU A 188 -8.78 18.52 -1.25
N GLU A 189 -7.46 18.49 -1.18
CA GLU A 189 -6.58 19.22 -2.08
C GLU A 189 -6.77 18.74 -3.54
N VAL A 190 -6.91 17.43 -3.77
CA VAL A 190 -7.24 16.88 -5.10
C VAL A 190 -8.55 17.46 -5.61
N ARG A 191 -9.62 17.48 -4.80
CA ARG A 191 -10.90 18.04 -5.19
C ARG A 191 -10.83 19.54 -5.45
N HIS A 192 -10.09 20.27 -4.62
CA HIS A 192 -9.90 21.72 -4.79
C HIS A 192 -9.21 22.06 -6.11
N GLN A 193 -8.17 21.30 -6.50
CA GLN A 193 -7.45 21.55 -7.76
C GLN A 193 -8.23 21.07 -9.00
N LEU A 194 -8.94 19.96 -8.90
CA LEU A 194 -9.59 19.30 -10.03
C LEU A 194 -11.11 19.57 -10.13
N GLY A 195 -11.75 20.00 -9.06
CA GLY A 195 -13.20 20.32 -9.00
C GLY A 195 -13.51 21.73 -9.35
#